data_c76b933d9bd17261509baf2cc2878109
#
_entry.id   c76b933d9bd17261509baf2cc2878109
#
_cell.length_a   1.000
_cell.length_b   1.000
_cell.length_c   1.000
_cell.angle_alpha   90.00
_cell.angle_beta   90.00
_cell.angle_gamma   90.00
#
_symmetry.space_group_name_H-M   'P 1'
#
loop_
_entity.id
_entity.type
_entity.pdbx_description
1 polymer ?
#
loop_
_entity_poly.entity_id
_entity_poly.type
_entity_poly.pdbx_seq_one_letter_code
_entity_poly.pdbx_strand_id
1 'polypeptide(L)'
;MRHGLSELWQEAQKALETVWFISSLEETERTDITLSFRLMIREDLFVQVFSGQKSMSLYMALVEGRRRIYGIDREGNEWHIHPFESADRHEPLAQGLGPKPLLSFLSRVEELLVKTALL
;
A
#
# COMPACT_ATOMS: atom_id res chain seq x y z
N MET A 1 18.42 5.44 -5.84
CA MET A 1 18.51 5.07 -4.42
C MET A 1 17.37 4.14 -4.05
N ARG A 2 17.67 3.10 -3.31
CA ARG A 2 16.66 2.13 -2.90
C ARG A 2 15.81 2.67 -1.75
N HIS A 3 14.51 2.45 -1.83
CA HIS A 3 13.57 2.80 -0.76
C HIS A 3 13.60 1.70 0.30
N GLY A 4 14.15 1.99 1.47
CA GLY A 4 14.30 1.03 2.54
C GLY A 4 13.12 0.98 3.49
N LEU A 5 13.20 0.08 4.49
CA LEU A 5 12.14 -0.08 5.48
C LEU A 5 11.94 1.19 6.32
N SER A 6 13.02 1.88 6.65
CA SER A 6 12.96 3.11 7.42
C SER A 6 12.19 4.19 6.67
N GLU A 7 12.49 4.35 5.40
CA GLU A 7 11.82 5.34 4.53
C GLU A 7 10.35 4.99 4.35
N LEU A 8 10.03 3.71 4.22
CA LEU A 8 8.64 3.27 4.11
C LEU A 8 7.87 3.59 5.40
N TRP A 9 8.47 3.36 6.55
CA TRP A 9 7.84 3.69 7.83
C TRP A 9 7.62 5.19 7.97
N GLN A 10 8.57 5.99 7.51
CA GLN A 10 8.42 7.45 7.50
C GLN A 10 7.27 7.88 6.60
N GLU A 11 7.11 7.25 5.43
CA GLU A 11 5.95 7.51 4.58
C GLU A 11 4.64 7.18 5.29
N ALA A 12 4.61 6.06 6.04
CA ALA A 12 3.42 5.65 6.78
C ALA A 12 3.05 6.68 7.85
N GLN A 13 4.06 7.18 8.57
CA GLN A 13 3.84 8.21 9.58
C GLN A 13 3.37 9.51 8.95
N LYS A 14 3.95 9.87 7.80
CA LYS A 14 3.53 11.06 7.06
C LYS A 14 2.09 10.92 6.57
N ALA A 15 1.72 9.73 6.10
CA ALA A 15 0.37 9.46 5.64
C ALA A 15 -0.65 9.64 6.78
N LEU A 16 -0.32 9.14 7.98
CA LEU A 16 -1.19 9.31 9.14
C LEU A 16 -1.44 10.79 9.44
N GLU A 17 -0.44 11.64 9.25
CA GLU A 17 -0.55 13.07 9.49
C GLU A 17 -1.29 13.83 8.39
N THR A 18 -1.14 13.42 7.13
CA THR A 18 -1.51 14.27 6.01
C THR A 18 -2.61 13.70 5.11
N VAL A 19 -2.84 12.39 5.13
CA VAL A 19 -3.86 11.78 4.28
C VAL A 19 -5.18 11.75 5.04
N TRP A 20 -6.14 12.53 4.58
CA TRP A 20 -7.36 12.84 5.32
C TRP A 20 -8.22 11.62 5.67
N PHE A 21 -8.19 10.55 4.85
CA PHE A 21 -9.03 9.38 5.07
C PHE A 21 -8.36 8.30 5.96
N ILE A 22 -7.11 8.50 6.37
CA ILE A 22 -6.41 7.55 7.23
C ILE A 22 -6.66 7.93 8.69
N SER A 23 -7.21 6.99 9.46
CA SER A 23 -7.55 7.23 10.86
C SER A 23 -6.50 6.72 11.85
N SER A 24 -5.78 5.65 11.52
CA SER A 24 -4.76 5.11 12.40
C SER A 24 -3.73 4.29 11.64
N LEU A 25 -2.59 4.07 12.28
CA LEU A 25 -1.48 3.28 11.75
C LEU A 25 -1.17 2.19 12.76
N GLU A 26 -1.20 0.93 12.32
CA GLU A 26 -0.96 -0.24 13.18
C GLU A 26 0.19 -1.05 12.62
N GLU A 27 1.29 -1.15 13.36
CA GLU A 27 2.38 -2.04 12.97
C GLU A 27 1.97 -3.48 13.29
N THR A 28 2.06 -4.37 12.31
CA THR A 28 1.68 -5.77 12.49
C THR A 28 2.88 -6.72 12.58
N GLU A 29 3.99 -6.35 11.98
CA GLU A 29 5.20 -7.15 12.05
C GLU A 29 6.43 -6.28 11.77
N ARG A 30 7.50 -6.54 12.51
CA ARG A 30 8.78 -5.88 12.26
C ARG A 30 9.92 -6.82 12.59
N THR A 31 10.82 -7.00 11.63
CA THR A 31 12.10 -7.69 11.83
C THR A 31 13.20 -6.82 11.24
N ASP A 32 14.44 -7.29 11.26
CA ASP A 32 15.55 -6.55 10.65
C ASP A 32 15.39 -6.38 9.14
N ILE A 33 14.62 -7.26 8.51
CA ILE A 33 14.50 -7.32 7.05
C ILE A 33 13.07 -7.25 6.55
N THR A 34 12.08 -7.13 7.44
CA THR A 34 10.66 -7.02 7.05
C THR A 34 9.94 -5.98 7.86
N LEU A 35 8.90 -5.41 7.25
CA LEU A 35 8.01 -4.47 7.90
C LEU A 35 6.60 -4.68 7.35
N SER A 36 5.62 -4.81 8.23
CA SER A 36 4.23 -4.94 7.84
C SER A 36 3.38 -4.07 8.73
N PHE A 37 2.41 -3.36 8.12
CA PHE A 37 1.54 -2.47 8.87
C PHE A 37 0.21 -2.27 8.13
N ARG A 38 -0.74 -1.67 8.85
CA ARG A 38 -2.04 -1.30 8.30
C ARG A 38 -2.29 0.17 8.52
N LEU A 39 -2.80 0.82 7.48
CA LEU A 39 -3.33 2.17 7.57
C LEU A 39 -4.85 2.05 7.53
N MET A 40 -5.50 2.30 8.67
CA MET A 40 -6.94 2.10 8.78
C MET A 40 -7.69 3.29 8.17
N ILE A 41 -8.69 2.99 7.36
CA ILE A 41 -9.58 3.99 6.79
C ILE A 41 -10.87 4.03 7.61
N ARG A 42 -11.44 2.86 7.84
CA ARG A 42 -12.54 2.64 8.77
C ARG A 42 -12.45 1.19 9.26
N GLU A 43 -13.38 0.74 10.07
CA GLU A 43 -13.29 -0.55 10.77
C GLU A 43 -12.99 -1.73 9.85
N ASP A 44 -13.63 -1.80 8.68
CA ASP A 44 -13.48 -2.92 7.77
C ASP A 44 -12.75 -2.55 6.46
N LEU A 45 -12.14 -1.37 6.39
CA LEU A 45 -11.48 -0.89 5.19
C LEU A 45 -10.10 -0.32 5.55
N PHE A 46 -9.05 -0.92 5.00
CA PHE A 46 -7.69 -0.52 5.34
C PHE A 46 -6.71 -0.80 4.20
N VAL A 47 -5.56 -0.16 4.29
CA VAL A 47 -4.44 -0.45 3.37
C VAL A 47 -3.46 -1.33 4.13
N GLN A 48 -3.21 -2.51 3.61
CA GLN A 48 -2.22 -3.45 4.15
C GLN A 48 -0.93 -3.28 3.37
N VAL A 49 0.19 -3.14 4.10
CA VAL A 49 1.50 -2.97 3.48
C VAL A 49 2.45 -4.00 4.06
N PHE A 50 3.21 -4.65 3.19
CA PHE A 50 4.30 -5.54 3.57
C PHE A 50 5.52 -5.20 2.71
N SER A 51 6.69 -5.11 3.34
CA SER A 51 7.95 -4.95 2.62
C SER A 51 8.98 -5.92 3.16
N GLY A 52 9.65 -6.64 2.24
CA GLY A 52 10.78 -7.49 2.56
C GLY A 52 12.03 -6.92 1.90
N GLN A 53 13.00 -6.52 2.71
CA GLN A 53 14.21 -5.89 2.21
C GLN A 53 15.08 -6.88 1.44
N LYS A 54 15.22 -8.09 1.96
CA LYS A 54 16.06 -9.13 1.34
C LYS A 54 15.50 -9.59 0.00
N SER A 55 14.18 -9.74 -0.08
CA SER A 55 13.50 -10.15 -1.32
C SER A 55 13.23 -8.98 -2.27
N MET A 56 13.48 -7.74 -1.83
CA MET A 56 13.19 -6.53 -2.59
C MET A 56 11.72 -6.46 -2.98
N SER A 57 10.85 -6.85 -2.06
CA SER A 57 9.40 -6.89 -2.33
C SER A 57 8.67 -5.79 -1.56
N LEU A 58 7.60 -5.30 -2.16
CA LEU A 58 6.69 -4.35 -1.55
C LEU A 58 5.29 -4.69 -2.02
N TYR A 59 4.39 -5.00 -1.09
CA TYR A 59 3.02 -5.33 -1.38
C TYR A 59 2.12 -4.31 -0.70
N MET A 60 1.27 -3.65 -1.48
CA MET A 60 0.32 -2.68 -0.96
C MET A 60 -1.07 -3.05 -1.47
N ALA A 61 -2.02 -3.21 -0.57
CA ALA A 61 -3.36 -3.67 -0.92
C ALA A 61 -4.42 -2.87 -0.18
N LEU A 62 -5.46 -2.47 -0.90
CA LEU A 62 -6.69 -1.97 -0.29
C LEU A 62 -7.56 -3.18 0.02
N VAL A 63 -7.89 -3.36 1.30
CA VAL A 63 -8.62 -4.52 1.79
C VAL A 63 -9.94 -4.07 2.38
N GLU A 64 -11.03 -4.71 1.95
CA GLU A 64 -12.35 -4.53 2.54
C GLU A 64 -12.77 -5.86 3.17
N GLY A 65 -12.98 -5.84 4.48
CA GLY A 65 -13.24 -7.06 5.21
C GLY A 65 -12.02 -7.98 5.18
N ARG A 66 -12.13 -9.08 4.48
CA ARG A 66 -11.03 -10.06 4.31
C ARG A 66 -10.57 -10.17 2.87
N ARG A 67 -10.98 -9.23 2.02
CA ARG A 67 -10.77 -9.35 0.59
C ARG A 67 -9.99 -8.15 0.06
N ARG A 68 -8.90 -8.45 -0.67
CA ARG A 68 -8.20 -7.41 -1.42
C ARG A 68 -9.08 -6.97 -2.57
N ILE A 69 -9.33 -5.66 -2.66
CA ILE A 69 -10.14 -5.10 -3.75
C ILE A 69 -9.32 -4.26 -4.72
N TYR A 70 -8.06 -3.99 -4.39
CA TYR A 70 -7.14 -3.24 -5.24
C TYR A 70 -5.73 -3.42 -4.67
N GLY A 71 -4.72 -3.41 -5.51
CA GLY A 71 -3.35 -3.52 -5.02
C GLY A 71 -2.30 -3.17 -6.05
N ILE A 72 -1.12 -2.80 -5.56
CA ILE A 72 0.07 -2.60 -6.39
C ILE A 72 1.24 -3.23 -5.66
N ASP A 73 1.99 -4.06 -6.39
CA ASP A 73 3.10 -4.81 -5.83
C ASP A 73 4.37 -4.56 -6.63
N ARG A 74 5.50 -4.62 -5.94
CA ARG A 74 6.80 -4.67 -6.57
C ARG A 74 7.53 -5.92 -6.12
N GLU A 75 8.05 -6.69 -7.08
CA GLU A 75 8.92 -7.82 -6.80
C GLU A 75 10.22 -7.59 -7.56
N GLY A 76 11.32 -7.34 -6.84
CA GLY A 76 12.56 -6.91 -7.46
C GLY A 76 12.37 -5.54 -8.11
N ASN A 77 12.52 -5.49 -9.42
CA ASN A 77 12.34 -4.25 -10.20
C ASN A 77 11.02 -4.23 -10.97
N GLU A 78 10.20 -5.24 -10.81
CA GLU A 78 8.96 -5.37 -11.56
C GLU A 78 7.77 -4.94 -10.73
N TRP A 79 6.97 -4.05 -11.29
CA TRP A 79 5.75 -3.57 -10.68
C TRP A 79 4.53 -4.22 -11.33
N HIS A 80 3.53 -4.54 -10.51
CA HIS A 80 2.27 -5.14 -10.95
C HIS A 80 1.11 -4.46 -10.26
N ILE A 81 -0.03 -4.41 -10.96
CA ILE A 81 -1.26 -3.86 -10.41
C ILE A 81 -2.34 -4.93 -10.37
N HIS A 82 -3.12 -4.93 -9.27
CA HIS A 82 -4.34 -5.73 -9.12
C HIS A 82 -5.51 -4.75 -9.23
N PRO A 83 -6.15 -4.64 -10.40
CA PRO A 83 -7.14 -3.58 -10.65
C PRO A 83 -8.38 -3.70 -9.77
N PHE A 84 -9.01 -2.57 -9.48
CA PHE A 84 -10.27 -2.53 -8.76
C PHE A 84 -11.34 -3.33 -9.52
N GLU A 85 -12.16 -4.08 -8.79
CA GLU A 85 -13.19 -4.99 -9.33
C GLU A 85 -12.63 -6.21 -10.07
N SER A 86 -11.31 -6.30 -10.19
CA SER A 86 -10.64 -7.44 -10.82
C SER A 86 -9.34 -7.72 -10.09
N ALA A 87 -9.36 -7.67 -8.74
CA ALA A 87 -8.15 -7.74 -7.93
C ALA A 87 -7.46 -9.11 -7.95
N ASP A 88 -8.11 -10.12 -8.48
CA ASP A 88 -7.51 -11.43 -8.75
C ASP A 88 -6.67 -11.42 -10.03
N ARG A 89 -6.81 -10.41 -10.87
CA ARG A 89 -5.95 -10.22 -12.03
C ARG A 89 -4.61 -9.63 -11.60
N HIS A 90 -3.60 -9.86 -12.43
CA HIS A 90 -2.24 -9.44 -12.15
C HIS A 90 -1.66 -8.91 -13.44
N GLU A 91 -1.52 -7.59 -13.55
CA GLU A 91 -1.08 -6.92 -14.77
C GLU A 91 0.19 -6.15 -14.52
N PRO A 92 1.09 -6.05 -15.51
CA PRO A 92 2.30 -5.25 -15.34
C PRO A 92 1.97 -3.77 -15.24
N LEU A 93 2.75 -3.05 -14.43
CA LEU A 93 2.66 -1.61 -14.26
C LEU A 93 4.01 -1.03 -14.68
N ALA A 94 4.08 -0.51 -15.90
CA ALA A 94 5.35 -0.21 -16.56
C ALA A 94 6.21 0.82 -15.83
N GLN A 95 5.60 1.84 -15.24
CA GLN A 95 6.36 2.95 -14.65
C GLN A 95 6.53 2.89 -13.15
N GLY A 96 5.86 1.97 -12.47
CA GLY A 96 5.91 1.90 -11.02
C GLY A 96 5.34 3.14 -10.34
N LEU A 97 5.69 3.34 -9.07
CA LEU A 97 5.10 4.39 -8.23
C LEU A 97 6.09 5.46 -7.78
N GLY A 98 7.30 5.48 -8.34
CA GLY A 98 8.27 6.51 -8.02
C GLY A 98 8.92 6.35 -6.65
N PRO A 99 9.60 7.41 -6.16
CA PRO A 99 10.45 7.31 -4.98
C PRO A 99 9.68 7.22 -3.65
N LYS A 100 8.40 7.59 -3.65
CA LYS A 100 7.54 7.48 -2.47
C LYS A 100 6.33 6.62 -2.80
N PRO A 101 6.54 5.31 -2.91
CA PRO A 101 5.51 4.43 -3.45
C PRO A 101 4.25 4.36 -2.60
N LEU A 102 4.35 4.43 -1.27
CA LEU A 102 3.18 4.37 -0.42
C LEU A 102 2.29 5.60 -0.62
N LEU A 103 2.87 6.79 -0.62
CA LEU A 103 2.09 8.02 -0.82
C LEU A 103 1.46 8.04 -2.21
N SER A 104 2.17 7.54 -3.22
CA SER A 104 1.64 7.41 -4.57
C SER A 104 0.49 6.42 -4.62
N PHE A 105 0.62 5.27 -3.93
CA PHE A 105 -0.46 4.30 -3.83
C PHE A 105 -1.70 4.91 -3.16
N LEU A 106 -1.50 5.66 -2.07
CA LEU A 106 -2.61 6.29 -1.35
C LEU A 106 -3.32 7.34 -2.20
N SER A 107 -2.62 8.03 -3.10
CA SER A 107 -3.28 8.93 -4.05
C SER A 107 -4.23 8.16 -4.97
N ARG A 108 -3.84 6.98 -5.42
CA ARG A 108 -4.72 6.14 -6.24
C ARG A 108 -5.89 5.60 -5.44
N VAL A 109 -5.65 5.25 -4.17
CA VAL A 109 -6.73 4.83 -3.27
C VAL A 109 -7.74 5.95 -3.08
N GLU A 110 -7.27 7.19 -2.91
CA GLU A 110 -8.16 8.35 -2.78
C GLU A 110 -9.09 8.47 -3.97
N GLU A 111 -8.56 8.35 -5.18
CA GLU A 111 -9.38 8.41 -6.39
C GLU A 111 -10.46 7.32 -6.38
N LEU A 112 -10.10 6.11 -5.97
CA LEU A 112 -11.06 5.01 -5.88
C LEU A 112 -12.15 5.29 -4.84
N LEU A 113 -11.75 5.78 -3.66
CA LEU A 113 -12.71 6.05 -2.58
C LEU A 113 -13.74 7.09 -3.00
N VAL A 114 -13.29 8.14 -3.65
CA VAL A 114 -14.17 9.21 -4.13
C VAL A 114 -15.04 8.71 -5.27
N LYS A 115 -14.45 8.03 -6.24
CA LYS A 115 -15.15 7.60 -7.45
C LYS A 115 -16.18 6.51 -7.19
N THR A 116 -15.88 5.60 -6.26
CA THR A 116 -16.75 4.45 -5.98
C THR A 116 -17.61 4.62 -4.74
N ALA A 117 -17.48 5.74 -4.03
CA ALA A 117 -18.21 6.02 -2.80
C ALA A 117 -18.03 4.94 -1.73
N LEU A 118 -16.81 4.40 -1.60
CA LEU A 118 -16.47 3.38 -0.59
C LEU A 118 -16.46 3.94 0.84
N LEU A 119 -16.40 5.24 0.99
CA LEU A 119 -16.44 5.87 2.32
C LEU A 119 -17.85 6.21 2.77
#